data_1be723ee1495e122c68be48867eac14f
#
_entry.id   1be723ee1495e122c68be48867eac14f
#
_cell.length_a   1.000
_cell.length_b   1.000
_cell.length_c   1.000
_cell.angle_alpha   90.00
_cell.angle_beta   90.00
_cell.angle_gamma   90.00
#
_symmetry.space_group_name_H-M   'P 1'
#
loop_
_entity.id
_entity.type
_entity.pdbx_description
1 polymer ?
#
loop_
_entity_poly.entity_id
_entity_poly.type
_entity_poly.pdbx_seq_one_letter_code
_entity_poly.pdbx_strand_id
1 'polypeptide(L)'
;MRRREFIGNLGVLGAAAGSTLFSRGSSALPVQKRPVIAWAGAPPAGAPAGVNVPQFILDLVYGNFVKGLAEFGYEHGRSVDVIKRFDMFSDRVATMEEMVALVKPDVIVAPATLQAVEARKATSTIPIVCGALADAVHLGLIGSEARPGGNVTGIEPYISGLPTNQIELAREIAPTARCLGLLTNMNDPKGPPQVEDLKAACQAIDLSVVEADANTPNDIPGALAALANKKVDVVVVLQTNLLLVRCEQIGAIALEKRLPTVFGYREHVIHGGLVSYGVDLRWCYRRTGYFVDKILRGAHPGDLPIEFPSKLWLAVNLKTAKALDVAIPAALLARGDEVIE
;
A
#
# COMPACT_ATOMS: atom_id res chain seq x y z
N MET A 1 55.71 46.36 29.44
CA MET A 1 56.16 47.77 29.72
C MET A 1 54.90 48.63 29.82
N ARG A 2 54.55 49.01 30.97
CA ARG A 2 54.42 50.36 31.61
C ARG A 2 53.34 51.23 30.95
N ARG A 3 52.26 51.45 31.72
CA ARG A 3 51.98 52.55 32.69
C ARG A 3 51.27 53.71 31.94
N ARG A 4 50.24 54.31 32.36
CA ARG A 4 49.66 54.92 33.61
C ARG A 4 48.76 56.07 33.17
N GLU A 5 47.57 56.10 33.68
CA GLU A 5 46.96 57.16 34.53
C GLU A 5 47.00 58.61 33.99
N PHE A 6 45.84 59.26 33.91
CA PHE A 6 45.63 60.51 34.65
C PHE A 6 44.15 60.79 34.97
N ILE A 7 43.96 61.31 36.12
CA ILE A 7 42.76 61.63 36.84
C ILE A 7 42.29 63.06 36.50
N GLY A 8 40.98 63.34 36.51
CA GLY A 8 40.49 64.72 36.53
C GLY A 8 38.99 64.82 36.80
N ASN A 9 38.71 65.30 37.95
CA ASN A 9 37.49 65.45 38.76
C ASN A 9 36.43 66.45 38.21
N LEU A 10 35.22 66.26 38.76
CA LEU A 10 34.16 67.22 39.19
C LEU A 10 33.04 67.58 38.24
N GLY A 11 31.82 67.32 38.70
CA GLY A 11 30.61 68.02 38.29
C GLY A 11 29.31 67.25 38.63
N VAL A 12 28.85 67.41 39.87
CA VAL A 12 27.55 66.97 40.41
C VAL A 12 26.43 67.81 39.80
N LEU A 13 25.42 67.21 39.20
CA LEU A 13 24.01 67.71 39.26
C LEU A 13 23.06 66.56 38.88
N GLY A 14 22.13 66.28 39.77
CA GLY A 14 21.18 65.18 39.65
C GLY A 14 20.05 65.46 38.66
N ALA A 15 19.59 64.38 38.07
CA ALA A 15 18.22 64.25 37.58
C ALA A 15 17.83 62.78 37.63
N ALA A 16 16.83 62.49 38.43
CA ALA A 16 16.17 61.17 38.49
C ALA A 16 15.50 60.90 37.16
N ALA A 17 15.95 59.88 36.48
CA ALA A 17 15.22 59.30 35.36
C ALA A 17 15.01 57.82 35.63
N GLY A 18 13.76 57.41 35.73
CA GLY A 18 13.36 56.07 36.04
C GLY A 18 13.83 55.07 34.98
N SER A 19 14.54 54.09 35.44
CA SER A 19 14.90 52.88 34.67
C SER A 19 13.66 52.02 34.49
N THR A 20 12.93 52.22 33.38
CA THR A 20 12.00 51.22 32.90
C THR A 20 12.82 50.03 32.35
N LEU A 21 12.96 49.02 33.16
CA LEU A 21 13.39 47.69 32.74
C LEU A 21 12.38 47.19 31.70
N PHE A 22 12.70 47.34 30.41
CA PHE A 22 12.09 46.57 29.37
C PHE A 22 12.48 45.10 29.60
N SER A 23 11.62 44.35 30.30
CA SER A 23 11.65 42.93 30.27
C SER A 23 11.33 42.53 28.81
N ARG A 24 12.36 42.16 28.08
CA ARG A 24 12.17 41.41 26.82
C ARG A 24 11.48 40.11 27.19
N GLY A 25 10.16 40.10 27.19
CA GLY A 25 9.39 38.90 27.16
C GLY A 25 9.85 38.11 25.94
N SER A 26 10.62 37.06 26.18
CA SER A 26 10.84 36.03 25.15
C SER A 26 9.46 35.43 24.87
N SER A 27 8.77 35.98 23.88
CA SER A 27 7.61 35.31 23.31
C SER A 27 8.16 34.04 22.65
N ALA A 28 8.16 32.94 23.41
CA ALA A 28 8.32 31.62 22.79
C ALA A 28 7.28 31.55 21.67
N LEU A 29 7.75 31.44 20.44
CA LEU A 29 6.89 31.17 19.32
C LEU A 29 6.04 29.95 19.69
N PRO A 30 4.72 29.96 19.44
CA PRO A 30 3.90 28.82 19.75
C PRO A 30 4.52 27.61 19.04
N VAL A 31 4.87 26.58 19.79
CA VAL A 31 5.32 25.32 19.25
C VAL A 31 4.15 24.82 18.39
N GLN A 32 4.28 24.99 17.09
CA GLN A 32 3.24 24.55 16.17
C GLN A 32 3.13 23.04 16.31
N LYS A 33 1.99 22.57 16.84
CA LYS A 33 1.73 21.14 17.03
C LYS A 33 1.91 20.45 15.70
N ARG A 34 2.84 19.48 15.62
CA ARG A 34 3.05 18.69 14.42
C ARG A 34 1.78 17.90 14.11
N PRO A 35 1.36 17.81 12.83
CA PRO A 35 0.30 16.90 12.43
C PRO A 35 0.65 15.46 12.81
N VAL A 36 -0.37 14.70 13.19
CA VAL A 36 -0.25 13.30 13.56
C VAL A 36 -0.92 12.43 12.52
N ILE A 37 -0.16 11.55 11.90
CA ILE A 37 -0.65 10.56 10.94
C ILE A 37 -0.69 9.21 11.64
N ALA A 38 -1.85 8.55 11.65
CA ALA A 38 -1.96 7.19 12.11
C ALA A 38 -1.81 6.22 10.92
N TRP A 39 -0.79 5.36 10.96
CA TRP A 39 -0.62 4.28 10.00
C TRP A 39 -1.37 3.04 10.48
N ALA A 40 -2.46 2.71 9.79
CA ALA A 40 -3.39 1.64 10.16
C ALA A 40 -2.93 0.22 9.75
N GLY A 41 -1.85 0.13 8.96
CA GLY A 41 -1.31 -1.17 8.51
C GLY A 41 -0.77 -1.98 9.67
N ALA A 42 -1.31 -3.20 9.80
CA ALA A 42 -0.91 -4.15 10.84
C ALA A 42 -1.47 -5.53 10.51
N PRO A 43 -0.96 -6.61 11.14
CA PRO A 43 -1.70 -7.86 11.30
C PRO A 43 -3.09 -7.61 11.90
N PRO A 44 -4.01 -8.58 11.85
CA PRO A 44 -5.34 -8.44 12.47
C PRO A 44 -5.26 -7.93 13.90
N ALA A 45 -6.22 -7.09 14.30
CA ALA A 45 -6.29 -6.57 15.67
C ALA A 45 -6.32 -7.72 16.68
N GLY A 46 -5.59 -7.57 17.81
CA GLY A 46 -5.46 -8.63 18.81
C GLY A 46 -4.48 -9.75 18.45
N ALA A 47 -3.83 -9.68 17.29
CA ALA A 47 -2.75 -10.62 16.98
C ALA A 47 -1.64 -10.53 18.04
N PRO A 48 -0.98 -11.65 18.39
CA PRO A 48 0.14 -11.65 19.34
C PRO A 48 1.26 -10.71 18.90
N ALA A 49 2.02 -10.21 19.87
CA ALA A 49 3.28 -9.53 19.58
C ALA A 49 4.19 -10.46 18.76
N GLY A 50 4.88 -9.90 17.76
CA GLY A 50 5.81 -10.68 16.94
C GLY A 50 5.18 -11.40 15.73
N VAL A 51 3.90 -11.16 15.40
CA VAL A 51 3.38 -11.57 14.09
C VAL A 51 4.18 -10.85 13.01
N ASN A 52 5.01 -11.65 12.33
CA ASN A 52 5.99 -11.10 11.38
C ASN A 52 5.30 -10.74 10.04
N VAL A 53 5.26 -9.45 9.74
CA VAL A 53 4.99 -8.99 8.37
C VAL A 53 6.32 -9.06 7.62
N PRO A 54 6.41 -9.75 6.48
CA PRO A 54 7.64 -9.81 5.71
C PRO A 54 8.22 -8.42 5.43
N GLN A 55 9.54 -8.25 5.58
CA GLN A 55 10.19 -6.94 5.44
C GLN A 55 9.90 -6.30 4.08
N PHE A 56 9.88 -7.09 3.00
CA PHE A 56 9.56 -6.57 1.67
C PHE A 56 8.16 -5.94 1.58
N ILE A 57 7.18 -6.45 2.34
CA ILE A 57 5.85 -5.84 2.44
C ILE A 57 5.91 -4.51 3.19
N LEU A 58 6.67 -4.43 4.28
CA LEU A 58 6.87 -3.16 5.00
C LEU A 58 7.54 -2.13 4.10
N ASP A 59 8.55 -2.53 3.34
CA ASP A 59 9.27 -1.66 2.41
C ASP A 59 8.37 -1.23 1.23
N LEU A 60 7.58 -2.16 0.69
CA LEU A 60 6.64 -1.89 -0.38
C LEU A 60 5.56 -0.90 0.05
N VAL A 61 4.95 -1.14 1.19
CA VAL A 61 3.73 -0.45 1.62
C VAL A 61 4.10 0.80 2.43
N TYR A 62 4.70 0.62 3.62
CA TYR A 62 5.06 1.72 4.50
C TYR A 62 6.26 2.53 3.98
N GLY A 63 7.29 1.85 3.47
CA GLY A 63 8.48 2.52 2.92
C GLY A 63 8.16 3.44 1.75
N ASN A 64 7.27 3.05 0.83
CA ASN A 64 6.85 3.92 -0.26
C ASN A 64 5.91 5.04 0.19
N PHE A 65 5.05 4.81 1.17
CA PHE A 65 4.27 5.88 1.80
C PHE A 65 5.18 6.97 2.40
N VAL A 66 6.20 6.59 3.17
CA VAL A 66 7.17 7.53 3.75
C VAL A 66 7.92 8.32 2.67
N LYS A 67 8.32 7.65 1.57
CA LYS A 67 8.90 8.35 0.40
C LYS A 67 7.93 9.36 -0.19
N GLY A 68 6.64 9.00 -0.29
CA GLY A 68 5.59 9.90 -0.76
C GLY A 68 5.39 11.12 0.13
N LEU A 69 5.43 10.95 1.46
CA LEU A 69 5.41 12.06 2.40
C LEU A 69 6.61 12.99 2.23
N ALA A 70 7.81 12.42 2.05
CA ALA A 70 9.04 13.19 1.89
C ALA A 70 9.03 14.10 0.64
N GLU A 71 8.32 13.73 -0.43
CA GLU A 71 8.15 14.56 -1.64
C GLU A 71 7.43 15.88 -1.34
N PHE A 72 6.62 15.93 -0.29
CA PHE A 72 5.90 17.12 0.17
C PHE A 72 6.56 17.79 1.39
N GLY A 73 7.79 17.36 1.75
CA GLY A 73 8.56 17.92 2.86
C GLY A 73 8.16 17.41 4.25
N TYR A 74 7.35 16.35 4.33
CA TYR A 74 7.00 15.72 5.60
C TYR A 74 8.05 14.68 6.00
N GLU A 75 8.61 14.88 7.20
CA GLU A 75 9.61 14.00 7.80
C GLU A 75 9.18 13.66 9.24
N HIS A 76 9.07 12.35 9.50
CA HIS A 76 8.69 11.86 10.83
C HIS A 76 9.62 12.37 11.91
N GLY A 77 9.05 12.85 13.02
CA GLY A 77 9.78 13.43 14.15
C GLY A 77 10.23 14.89 13.95
N ARG A 78 10.14 15.46 12.73
CA ARG A 78 10.50 16.85 12.42
C ARG A 78 9.29 17.71 12.04
N SER A 79 8.58 17.37 10.98
CA SER A 79 7.43 18.13 10.46
C SER A 79 6.09 17.39 10.63
N VAL A 80 6.12 16.09 10.92
CA VAL A 80 4.96 15.24 11.14
C VAL A 80 5.30 14.12 12.12
N ASP A 81 4.32 13.62 12.86
CA ASP A 81 4.45 12.41 13.66
C ASP A 81 3.65 11.27 13.02
N VAL A 82 4.32 10.18 12.66
CA VAL A 82 3.67 8.98 12.12
C VAL A 82 3.64 7.91 13.21
N ILE A 83 2.45 7.54 13.64
CA ILE A 83 2.23 6.51 14.68
C ILE A 83 1.70 5.25 14.00
N LYS A 84 2.44 4.15 14.13
CA LYS A 84 2.06 2.87 13.56
C LYS A 84 1.23 2.06 14.56
N ARG A 85 0.10 1.53 14.11
CA ARG A 85 -0.85 0.77 14.93
C ARG A 85 -0.20 -0.43 15.64
N PHE A 86 0.72 -1.12 14.98
CA PHE A 86 1.39 -2.30 15.54
C PHE A 86 2.51 -1.99 16.53
N ASP A 87 2.95 -0.73 16.63
CA ASP A 87 3.96 -0.28 17.59
C ASP A 87 3.33 0.33 18.85
N MET A 88 1.99 0.38 18.96
CA MET A 88 1.31 1.06 20.07
C MET A 88 1.38 0.28 21.38
N PHE A 89 1.40 -1.06 21.34
CA PHE A 89 1.49 -1.92 22.50
C PHE A 89 2.60 -2.97 22.30
N SER A 90 3.25 -3.36 23.40
CA SER A 90 4.35 -4.33 23.35
C SER A 90 3.89 -5.78 23.27
N ASP A 91 2.65 -6.07 23.61
CA ASP A 91 2.08 -7.42 23.75
C ASP A 91 1.05 -7.78 22.68
N ARG A 92 0.49 -6.81 21.99
CA ARG A 92 -0.52 -7.02 20.95
C ARG A 92 -0.61 -5.87 19.94
N VAL A 93 -1.31 -6.11 18.85
CA VAL A 93 -1.72 -5.05 17.92
C VAL A 93 -2.94 -4.31 18.48
N ALA A 94 -2.90 -2.98 18.47
CA ALA A 94 -4.02 -2.14 18.87
C ALA A 94 -5.25 -2.35 18.00
N THR A 95 -6.45 -2.17 18.55
CA THR A 95 -7.66 -2.04 17.74
C THR A 95 -7.69 -0.68 17.01
N MET A 96 -8.57 -0.51 16.04
CA MET A 96 -8.69 0.77 15.34
C MET A 96 -9.28 1.86 16.25
N GLU A 97 -10.22 1.47 17.10
CA GLU A 97 -10.85 2.35 18.10
C GLU A 97 -9.83 2.85 19.12
N GLU A 98 -8.94 1.96 19.62
CA GLU A 98 -7.84 2.33 20.51
C GLU A 98 -6.88 3.31 19.82
N MET A 99 -6.51 3.03 18.56
CA MET A 99 -5.66 3.95 17.80
C MET A 99 -6.30 5.33 17.66
N VAL A 100 -7.57 5.40 17.29
CA VAL A 100 -8.31 6.67 17.16
C VAL A 100 -8.39 7.41 18.49
N ALA A 101 -8.75 6.70 19.56
CA ALA A 101 -8.96 7.30 20.88
C ALA A 101 -7.66 7.81 21.52
N LEU A 102 -6.58 7.06 21.43
CA LEU A 102 -5.31 7.35 22.09
C LEU A 102 -4.42 8.29 21.29
N VAL A 103 -4.36 8.10 19.95
CA VAL A 103 -3.49 8.89 19.07
C VAL A 103 -4.14 10.21 18.66
N LYS A 104 -5.47 10.25 18.47
CA LYS A 104 -6.23 11.41 17.96
C LYS A 104 -5.58 11.98 16.70
N PRO A 105 -5.44 11.18 15.65
CA PRO A 105 -4.70 11.57 14.47
C PRO A 105 -5.45 12.63 13.66
N ASP A 106 -4.68 13.44 12.92
CA ASP A 106 -5.21 14.37 11.92
C ASP A 106 -5.60 13.66 10.61
N VAL A 107 -4.92 12.53 10.31
CA VAL A 107 -5.19 11.67 9.15
C VAL A 107 -4.89 10.22 9.51
N ILE A 108 -5.74 9.30 9.05
CA ILE A 108 -5.48 7.85 9.09
C ILE A 108 -5.06 7.39 7.69
N VAL A 109 -3.97 6.65 7.59
CA VAL A 109 -3.54 6.01 6.34
C VAL A 109 -3.78 4.50 6.46
N ALA A 110 -4.70 4.01 5.65
CA ALA A 110 -5.06 2.59 5.55
C ALA A 110 -4.37 1.96 4.33
N PRO A 111 -3.52 0.95 4.48
CA PRO A 111 -2.84 0.36 3.34
C PRO A 111 -3.78 -0.39 2.39
N ALA A 112 -4.90 -0.91 2.88
CA ALA A 112 -5.85 -1.67 2.08
C ALA A 112 -7.29 -1.49 2.57
N THR A 113 -8.25 -1.99 1.78
CA THR A 113 -9.69 -1.84 2.01
C THR A 113 -10.14 -2.29 3.39
N LEU A 114 -9.66 -3.43 3.88
CA LEU A 114 -10.06 -3.94 5.20
C LEU A 114 -9.73 -2.96 6.32
N GLN A 115 -8.54 -2.35 6.30
CA GLN A 115 -8.14 -1.34 7.27
C GLN A 115 -8.95 -0.03 7.10
N ALA A 116 -9.32 0.31 5.86
CA ALA A 116 -10.21 1.45 5.62
C ALA A 116 -11.62 1.21 6.18
N VAL A 117 -12.15 -0.01 6.05
CA VAL A 117 -13.43 -0.41 6.66
C VAL A 117 -13.36 -0.34 8.19
N GLU A 118 -12.29 -0.86 8.80
CA GLU A 118 -12.08 -0.76 10.25
C GLU A 118 -12.00 0.71 10.71
N ALA A 119 -11.22 1.53 9.99
CA ALA A 119 -11.08 2.95 10.31
C ALA A 119 -12.40 3.72 10.16
N ARG A 120 -13.18 3.42 9.11
CA ARG A 120 -14.50 4.05 8.89
C ARG A 120 -15.52 3.70 9.97
N LYS A 121 -15.42 2.50 10.57
CA LYS A 121 -16.22 2.10 11.73
C LYS A 121 -15.81 2.86 13.00
N ALA A 122 -14.51 3.08 13.19
CA ALA A 122 -13.97 3.76 14.37
C ALA A 122 -14.16 5.28 14.34
N THR A 123 -14.28 5.90 13.15
CA THR A 123 -14.47 7.35 13.02
C THR A 123 -15.21 7.73 11.74
N SER A 124 -16.09 8.74 11.85
CA SER A 124 -16.77 9.35 10.69
C SER A 124 -16.21 10.73 10.31
N THR A 125 -15.27 11.26 11.10
CA THR A 125 -14.80 12.64 10.97
C THR A 125 -13.32 12.74 10.63
N ILE A 126 -12.48 11.83 11.17
CA ILE A 126 -11.06 11.84 10.85
C ILE A 126 -10.87 11.37 9.40
N PRO A 127 -10.13 12.13 8.57
CA PRO A 127 -9.82 11.74 7.20
C PRO A 127 -9.11 10.39 7.11
N ILE A 128 -9.51 9.57 6.14
CA ILE A 128 -8.91 8.25 5.87
C ILE A 128 -8.42 8.24 4.42
N VAL A 129 -7.12 8.00 4.24
CA VAL A 129 -6.50 7.81 2.93
C VAL A 129 -6.18 6.33 2.77
N CYS A 130 -6.76 5.67 1.77
CA CYS A 130 -6.48 4.27 1.48
C CYS A 130 -5.53 4.12 0.28
N GLY A 131 -4.46 3.32 0.45
CA GLY A 131 -3.46 3.09 -0.60
C GLY A 131 -3.86 2.03 -1.63
N ALA A 132 -4.80 1.16 -1.28
CA ALA A 132 -5.31 0.11 -2.16
C ALA A 132 -6.78 -0.20 -1.83
N LEU A 133 -7.67 0.68 -2.30
CA LEU A 133 -9.12 0.49 -2.24
C LEU A 133 -9.57 -0.61 -3.21
N ALA A 134 -10.69 -1.23 -2.90
CA ALA A 134 -11.45 -2.05 -3.82
C ALA A 134 -12.92 -2.03 -3.41
N ASP A 135 -13.80 -1.97 -4.41
CA ASP A 135 -15.24 -2.06 -4.24
C ASP A 135 -15.81 -1.06 -3.21
N ALA A 136 -15.18 0.10 -3.13
CA ALA A 136 -15.41 1.08 -2.07
C ALA A 136 -16.85 1.65 -2.07
N VAL A 137 -17.49 1.74 -3.23
CA VAL A 137 -18.89 2.18 -3.38
C VAL A 137 -19.84 1.14 -2.81
N HIS A 138 -19.67 -0.13 -3.20
CA HIS A 138 -20.52 -1.23 -2.72
C HIS A 138 -20.38 -1.44 -1.21
N LEU A 139 -19.17 -1.28 -0.68
CA LEU A 139 -18.89 -1.34 0.75
C LEU A 139 -19.39 -0.12 1.54
N GLY A 140 -19.97 0.88 0.87
CA GLY A 140 -20.46 2.10 1.51
C GLY A 140 -19.37 2.97 2.13
N LEU A 141 -18.11 2.80 1.69
CA LEU A 141 -17.00 3.64 2.12
C LEU A 141 -17.04 5.02 1.49
N ILE A 142 -17.47 5.09 0.24
CA ILE A 142 -17.60 6.31 -0.57
C ILE A 142 -18.93 6.34 -1.32
N GLY A 143 -19.40 7.54 -1.66
CA GLY A 143 -20.61 7.71 -2.47
C GLY A 143 -20.40 7.45 -3.95
N SER A 144 -19.25 7.87 -4.48
CA SER A 144 -18.79 7.60 -5.85
C SER A 144 -17.28 7.84 -5.95
N GLU A 145 -16.63 7.28 -6.96
CA GLU A 145 -15.19 7.46 -7.21
C GLU A 145 -14.84 8.94 -7.52
N ALA A 146 -15.68 9.62 -8.30
CA ALA A 146 -15.49 11.03 -8.66
C ALA A 146 -15.72 12.00 -7.50
N ARG A 147 -16.62 11.65 -6.56
CA ARG A 147 -16.92 12.41 -5.35
C ARG A 147 -17.18 11.44 -4.19
N PRO A 148 -16.16 11.10 -3.42
CA PRO A 148 -16.29 10.21 -2.28
C PRO A 148 -17.33 10.64 -1.25
N GLY A 149 -17.48 11.94 -0.99
CA GLY A 149 -18.55 12.56 -0.20
C GLY A 149 -18.45 12.34 1.32
N GLY A 150 -17.60 11.43 1.77
CA GLY A 150 -17.38 11.11 3.18
C GLY A 150 -15.98 11.46 3.65
N ASN A 151 -15.49 10.73 4.68
CA ASN A 151 -14.15 10.91 5.22
C ASN A 151 -13.10 9.96 4.61
N VAL A 152 -13.44 9.19 3.58
CA VAL A 152 -12.55 8.23 2.90
C VAL A 152 -12.22 8.72 1.50
N THR A 153 -10.95 8.62 1.12
CA THR A 153 -10.42 8.82 -0.24
C THR A 153 -9.22 7.91 -0.46
N GLY A 154 -8.62 7.93 -1.64
CA GLY A 154 -7.38 7.19 -1.90
C GLY A 154 -7.23 6.69 -3.33
N ILE A 155 -6.65 5.49 -3.45
CA ILE A 155 -6.24 4.91 -4.73
C ILE A 155 -6.87 3.53 -4.87
N GLU A 156 -7.46 3.24 -6.03
CA GLU A 156 -7.93 1.92 -6.40
C GLU A 156 -6.97 1.29 -7.41
N PRO A 157 -6.20 0.26 -7.01
CA PRO A 157 -5.22 -0.37 -7.89
C PRO A 157 -5.83 -1.35 -8.89
N TYR A 158 -7.11 -1.67 -8.79
CA TYR A 158 -7.79 -2.51 -9.75
C TYR A 158 -8.30 -1.68 -10.94
N ILE A 159 -7.99 -2.13 -12.15
CA ILE A 159 -8.37 -1.46 -13.40
C ILE A 159 -9.23 -2.42 -14.21
N SER A 160 -10.42 -1.96 -14.59
CA SER A 160 -11.31 -2.70 -15.50
C SER A 160 -10.57 -3.05 -16.80
N GLY A 161 -10.74 -4.29 -17.28
CA GLY A 161 -10.03 -4.82 -18.45
C GLY A 161 -8.66 -5.45 -18.15
N LEU A 162 -8.12 -5.29 -16.94
CA LEU A 162 -6.87 -5.95 -16.54
C LEU A 162 -6.94 -7.49 -16.66
N PRO A 163 -8.06 -8.16 -16.31
CA PRO A 163 -8.21 -9.61 -16.52
C PRO A 163 -8.01 -10.06 -17.96
N THR A 164 -8.52 -9.32 -18.94
CA THR A 164 -8.31 -9.63 -20.35
C THR A 164 -6.83 -9.67 -20.71
N ASN A 165 -6.08 -8.65 -20.27
CA ASN A 165 -4.63 -8.58 -20.49
C ASN A 165 -3.87 -9.73 -19.81
N GLN A 166 -4.30 -10.16 -18.63
CA GLN A 166 -3.70 -11.30 -17.93
C GLN A 166 -3.96 -12.62 -18.65
N ILE A 167 -5.15 -12.79 -19.25
CA ILE A 167 -5.49 -13.95 -20.07
C ILE A 167 -4.70 -13.94 -21.39
N GLU A 168 -4.56 -12.78 -22.04
CA GLU A 168 -3.71 -12.64 -23.22
C GLU A 168 -2.26 -13.02 -22.90
N LEU A 169 -1.73 -12.55 -21.78
CA LEU A 169 -0.41 -12.91 -21.31
C LEU A 169 -0.28 -14.42 -21.04
N ALA A 170 -1.29 -15.03 -20.41
CA ALA A 170 -1.33 -16.49 -20.22
C ALA A 170 -1.25 -17.24 -21.55
N ARG A 171 -1.94 -16.77 -22.59
CA ARG A 171 -1.88 -17.36 -23.94
C ARG A 171 -0.56 -17.09 -24.66
N GLU A 172 0.10 -15.96 -24.40
CA GLU A 172 1.43 -15.71 -24.97
C GLU A 172 2.48 -16.68 -24.43
N ILE A 173 2.43 -17.01 -23.13
CA ILE A 173 3.38 -17.95 -22.51
C ILE A 173 2.98 -19.42 -22.67
N ALA A 174 1.71 -19.70 -22.98
CA ALA A 174 1.18 -21.04 -23.22
C ALA A 174 0.13 -20.98 -24.38
N PRO A 175 0.57 -20.91 -25.64
CA PRO A 175 -0.33 -20.71 -26.79
C PRO A 175 -1.37 -21.82 -27.01
N THR A 176 -1.09 -23.01 -26.50
CA THR A 176 -1.97 -24.19 -26.60
C THR A 176 -2.89 -24.36 -25.38
N ALA A 177 -2.85 -23.42 -24.44
CA ALA A 177 -3.67 -23.50 -23.23
C ALA A 177 -5.17 -23.62 -23.54
N ARG A 178 -5.83 -24.52 -22.83
CA ARG A 178 -7.28 -24.80 -22.91
C ARG A 178 -7.97 -24.64 -21.57
N CYS A 179 -7.21 -24.67 -20.49
CA CYS A 179 -7.72 -24.62 -19.14
C CYS A 179 -6.87 -23.69 -18.27
N LEU A 180 -7.48 -22.62 -17.76
CA LEU A 180 -6.88 -21.73 -16.77
C LEU A 180 -7.23 -22.16 -15.36
N GLY A 181 -6.24 -22.16 -14.47
CA GLY A 181 -6.44 -22.18 -13.03
C GLY A 181 -6.58 -20.77 -12.46
N LEU A 182 -7.51 -20.55 -11.56
CA LEU A 182 -7.58 -19.33 -10.77
C LEU A 182 -7.26 -19.66 -9.32
N LEU A 183 -6.16 -19.09 -8.79
CA LEU A 183 -5.92 -19.10 -7.34
C LEU A 183 -6.62 -17.89 -6.75
N THR A 184 -7.69 -18.13 -5.99
CA THR A 184 -8.59 -17.10 -5.49
C THR A 184 -8.40 -16.85 -3.99
N ASN A 185 -8.94 -15.73 -3.50
CA ASN A 185 -9.14 -15.43 -2.08
C ASN A 185 -10.45 -14.66 -1.96
N MET A 186 -11.53 -15.39 -1.75
CA MET A 186 -12.90 -14.85 -1.78
C MET A 186 -13.27 -14.06 -0.52
N ASN A 187 -12.46 -14.15 0.53
CA ASN A 187 -12.62 -13.33 1.75
C ASN A 187 -12.05 -11.92 1.61
N ASP A 188 -11.21 -11.65 0.60
CA ASP A 188 -10.75 -10.29 0.29
C ASP A 188 -11.79 -9.60 -0.61
N PRO A 189 -12.25 -8.37 -0.30
CA PRO A 189 -13.21 -7.63 -1.13
C PRO A 189 -12.82 -7.51 -2.62
N LYS A 190 -11.53 -7.61 -2.93
CA LYS A 190 -11.02 -7.63 -4.31
C LYS A 190 -11.25 -8.96 -5.04
N GLY A 191 -11.51 -10.06 -4.32
CA GLY A 191 -11.61 -11.40 -4.90
C GLY A 191 -12.81 -11.56 -5.84
N PRO A 192 -14.05 -11.37 -5.37
CA PRO A 192 -15.25 -11.64 -6.16
C PRO A 192 -15.28 -10.91 -7.51
N PRO A 193 -15.06 -9.58 -7.63
CA PRO A 193 -15.11 -8.90 -8.92
C PRO A 193 -14.03 -9.38 -9.89
N GLN A 194 -12.82 -9.69 -9.40
CA GLN A 194 -11.77 -10.24 -10.26
C GLN A 194 -12.13 -11.62 -10.83
N VAL A 195 -12.74 -12.48 -10.02
CA VAL A 195 -13.19 -13.81 -10.47
C VAL A 195 -14.26 -13.67 -11.55
N GLU A 196 -15.24 -12.80 -11.35
CA GLU A 196 -16.30 -12.53 -12.31
C GLU A 196 -15.73 -12.04 -13.65
N ASP A 197 -14.87 -11.04 -13.62
CA ASP A 197 -14.23 -10.48 -14.82
C ASP A 197 -13.37 -11.53 -15.56
N LEU A 198 -12.56 -12.31 -14.82
CA LEU A 198 -11.73 -13.37 -15.41
C LEU A 198 -12.56 -14.47 -16.05
N LYS A 199 -13.64 -14.90 -15.40
CA LYS A 199 -14.56 -15.91 -15.97
C LYS A 199 -15.24 -15.40 -17.24
N ALA A 200 -15.75 -14.18 -17.21
CA ALA A 200 -16.39 -13.57 -18.37
C ALA A 200 -15.40 -13.45 -19.56
N ALA A 201 -14.18 -13.02 -19.29
CA ALA A 201 -13.14 -12.91 -20.32
C ALA A 201 -12.71 -14.29 -20.86
N CYS A 202 -12.59 -15.31 -20.01
CA CYS A 202 -12.30 -16.69 -20.46
C CYS A 202 -13.44 -17.27 -21.31
N GLN A 203 -14.69 -17.07 -20.89
CA GLN A 203 -15.87 -17.53 -21.64
C GLN A 203 -15.94 -16.92 -23.03
N ALA A 204 -15.56 -15.65 -23.18
CA ALA A 204 -15.55 -14.96 -24.48
C ALA A 204 -14.61 -15.58 -25.53
N ILE A 205 -13.65 -16.42 -25.11
CA ILE A 205 -12.63 -17.05 -25.97
C ILE A 205 -12.62 -18.58 -25.83
N ASP A 206 -13.68 -19.19 -25.31
CA ASP A 206 -13.84 -20.64 -25.13
C ASP A 206 -12.70 -21.28 -24.27
N LEU A 207 -12.20 -20.57 -23.28
CA LEU A 207 -11.18 -21.05 -22.36
C LEU A 207 -11.84 -21.56 -21.07
N SER A 208 -11.62 -22.83 -20.72
CA SER A 208 -12.15 -23.38 -19.48
C SER A 208 -11.43 -22.85 -18.24
N VAL A 209 -12.15 -22.79 -17.13
CA VAL A 209 -11.63 -22.23 -15.86
C VAL A 209 -11.83 -23.24 -14.73
N VAL A 210 -10.80 -23.42 -13.92
CA VAL A 210 -10.83 -24.15 -12.65
C VAL A 210 -10.42 -23.22 -11.53
N GLU A 211 -11.27 -23.07 -10.53
CA GLU A 211 -11.01 -22.26 -9.34
C GLU A 211 -10.48 -23.09 -8.20
N ALA A 212 -9.56 -22.53 -7.42
CA ALA A 212 -9.14 -23.04 -6.14
C ALA A 212 -8.99 -21.88 -5.15
N ASP A 213 -9.76 -21.90 -4.08
CA ASP A 213 -9.81 -20.83 -3.11
C ASP A 213 -8.84 -21.07 -1.94
N ALA A 214 -8.18 -20.00 -1.51
CA ALA A 214 -7.25 -19.98 -0.40
C ALA A 214 -7.53 -18.75 0.49
N ASN A 215 -8.19 -18.97 1.61
CA ASN A 215 -8.60 -17.90 2.53
C ASN A 215 -7.63 -17.74 3.71
N THR A 216 -6.74 -18.70 3.90
CA THR A 216 -5.66 -18.68 4.88
C THR A 216 -4.31 -19.09 4.23
N PRO A 217 -3.17 -18.77 4.85
CA PRO A 217 -1.87 -19.23 4.36
C PRO A 217 -1.77 -20.76 4.23
N ASN A 218 -2.49 -21.49 5.07
CA ASN A 218 -2.47 -22.96 5.11
C ASN A 218 -3.27 -23.58 3.96
N ASP A 219 -4.18 -22.84 3.33
CA ASP A 219 -4.97 -23.33 2.20
C ASP A 219 -4.19 -23.32 0.88
N ILE A 220 -3.19 -22.43 0.76
CA ILE A 220 -2.43 -22.20 -0.48
C ILE A 220 -1.82 -23.51 -1.05
N PRO A 221 -1.13 -24.36 -0.25
CA PRO A 221 -0.57 -25.60 -0.78
C PRO A 221 -1.64 -26.55 -1.36
N GLY A 222 -2.76 -26.67 -0.67
CA GLY A 222 -3.90 -27.51 -1.09
C GLY A 222 -4.55 -26.97 -2.37
N ALA A 223 -4.77 -25.65 -2.46
CA ALA A 223 -5.34 -24.99 -3.62
C ALA A 223 -4.48 -25.19 -4.87
N LEU A 224 -3.15 -24.93 -4.77
CA LEU A 224 -2.22 -25.15 -5.89
C LEU A 224 -2.12 -26.64 -6.27
N ALA A 225 -2.16 -27.57 -5.29
CA ALA A 225 -2.21 -29.00 -5.58
C ALA A 225 -3.48 -29.40 -6.32
N ALA A 226 -4.63 -28.83 -5.97
CA ALA A 226 -5.90 -29.08 -6.66
C ALA A 226 -5.83 -28.62 -8.12
N LEU A 227 -5.29 -27.42 -8.40
CA LEU A 227 -5.09 -26.92 -9.75
C LEU A 227 -4.15 -27.83 -10.57
N ALA A 228 -3.02 -28.26 -9.97
CA ALA A 228 -2.09 -29.20 -10.62
C ALA A 228 -2.74 -30.53 -10.96
N ASN A 229 -3.53 -31.10 -10.04
CA ASN A 229 -4.27 -32.36 -10.25
C ASN A 229 -5.33 -32.25 -11.36
N LYS A 230 -5.90 -31.05 -11.55
CA LYS A 230 -6.82 -30.75 -12.66
C LYS A 230 -6.10 -30.48 -13.98
N LYS A 231 -4.75 -30.49 -13.98
CA LYS A 231 -3.90 -30.28 -15.15
C LYS A 231 -4.22 -28.98 -15.86
N VAL A 232 -4.39 -27.89 -15.07
CA VAL A 232 -4.52 -26.55 -15.65
C VAL A 232 -3.22 -26.17 -16.37
N ASP A 233 -3.33 -25.45 -17.48
CA ASP A 233 -2.17 -25.09 -18.31
C ASP A 233 -1.39 -23.90 -17.73
N VAL A 234 -2.12 -22.93 -17.18
CA VAL A 234 -1.57 -21.70 -16.57
C VAL A 234 -2.41 -21.34 -15.35
N VAL A 235 -1.80 -20.83 -14.29
CA VAL A 235 -2.51 -20.33 -13.13
C VAL A 235 -2.47 -18.81 -13.11
N VAL A 236 -3.63 -18.17 -13.07
CA VAL A 236 -3.77 -16.74 -12.77
C VAL A 236 -4.00 -16.59 -11.26
N VAL A 237 -3.17 -15.78 -10.61
CA VAL A 237 -3.23 -15.53 -9.18
C VAL A 237 -3.84 -14.15 -8.93
N LEU A 238 -4.94 -14.10 -8.19
CA LEU A 238 -5.69 -12.87 -7.95
C LEU A 238 -4.89 -11.83 -7.15
N GLN A 239 -5.23 -10.57 -7.37
CA GLN A 239 -4.64 -9.42 -6.68
C GLN A 239 -5.28 -9.20 -5.31
N THR A 240 -4.94 -10.04 -4.33
CA THR A 240 -5.43 -9.94 -2.95
C THR A 240 -4.28 -9.79 -1.95
N ASN A 241 -4.61 -9.32 -0.75
CA ASN A 241 -3.58 -9.08 0.26
C ASN A 241 -2.90 -10.36 0.73
N LEU A 242 -3.66 -11.42 0.96
CA LEU A 242 -3.11 -12.72 1.39
C LEU A 242 -2.13 -13.26 0.35
N LEU A 243 -2.55 -13.28 -0.92
CA LEU A 243 -1.74 -13.85 -1.99
C LEU A 243 -0.48 -13.02 -2.24
N LEU A 244 -0.54 -11.69 -2.10
CA LEU A 244 0.62 -10.81 -2.16
C LEU A 244 1.62 -11.10 -1.04
N VAL A 245 1.16 -11.17 0.21
CA VAL A 245 2.03 -11.43 1.37
C VAL A 245 2.67 -12.82 1.31
N ARG A 246 2.05 -13.77 0.59
CA ARG A 246 2.52 -15.16 0.40
C ARG A 246 3.13 -15.42 -0.97
N CYS A 247 3.59 -14.38 -1.67
CA CYS A 247 4.15 -14.49 -3.02
C CYS A 247 5.30 -15.50 -3.11
N GLU A 248 6.22 -15.53 -2.13
CA GLU A 248 7.32 -16.51 -2.07
C GLU A 248 6.81 -17.95 -1.96
N GLN A 249 5.84 -18.19 -1.07
CA GLN A 249 5.22 -19.50 -0.90
C GLN A 249 4.53 -19.97 -2.17
N ILE A 250 3.77 -19.08 -2.80
CA ILE A 250 3.05 -19.37 -4.07
C ILE A 250 4.04 -19.67 -5.18
N GLY A 251 5.07 -18.84 -5.36
CA GLY A 251 6.11 -19.03 -6.38
C GLY A 251 6.85 -20.35 -6.23
N ALA A 252 7.26 -20.71 -5.00
CA ALA A 252 7.95 -21.96 -4.72
C ALA A 252 7.08 -23.19 -5.01
N ILE A 253 5.82 -23.20 -4.56
CA ILE A 253 4.90 -24.33 -4.79
C ILE A 253 4.52 -24.43 -6.26
N ALA A 254 4.27 -23.32 -6.94
CA ALA A 254 3.97 -23.31 -8.36
C ALA A 254 5.12 -23.88 -9.19
N LEU A 255 6.37 -23.52 -8.85
CA LEU A 255 7.56 -24.07 -9.49
C LEU A 255 7.70 -25.57 -9.23
N GLU A 256 7.53 -26.04 -7.98
CA GLU A 256 7.56 -27.47 -7.61
C GLU A 256 6.55 -28.28 -8.43
N LYS A 257 5.35 -27.74 -8.58
CA LYS A 257 4.26 -28.39 -9.32
C LYS A 257 4.27 -28.15 -10.81
N ARG A 258 5.32 -27.45 -11.33
CA ARG A 258 5.50 -27.11 -12.74
C ARG A 258 4.28 -26.34 -13.32
N LEU A 259 3.70 -25.43 -12.54
CA LEU A 259 2.59 -24.58 -12.94
C LEU A 259 3.11 -23.23 -13.45
N PRO A 260 3.00 -22.88 -14.73
CA PRO A 260 3.20 -21.53 -15.20
C PRO A 260 2.21 -20.59 -14.55
N THR A 261 2.65 -19.39 -14.15
CA THR A 261 1.85 -18.45 -13.36
C THR A 261 1.82 -17.06 -13.96
N VAL A 262 0.64 -16.44 -13.95
CA VAL A 262 0.41 -15.03 -14.27
C VAL A 262 -0.10 -14.31 -13.03
N PHE A 263 0.52 -13.19 -12.70
CA PHE A 263 0.19 -12.40 -11.52
C PHE A 263 -0.23 -10.98 -11.89
N GLY A 264 -0.93 -10.32 -10.99
CA GLY A 264 -1.25 -8.90 -11.13
C GLY A 264 -0.23 -7.96 -10.48
N TYR A 265 0.73 -8.47 -9.70
CA TYR A 265 1.73 -7.65 -9.04
C TYR A 265 3.15 -8.13 -9.32
N ARG A 266 4.04 -7.18 -9.58
CA ARG A 266 5.47 -7.35 -9.81
C ARG A 266 6.16 -8.15 -8.69
N GLU A 267 5.73 -7.95 -7.46
CA GLU A 267 6.31 -8.56 -6.26
C GLU A 267 6.31 -10.09 -6.34
N HIS A 268 5.28 -10.69 -6.92
CA HIS A 268 5.24 -12.14 -7.13
C HIS A 268 6.39 -12.62 -8.04
N VAL A 269 6.69 -11.86 -9.09
CA VAL A 269 7.72 -12.22 -10.07
C VAL A 269 9.13 -12.11 -9.48
N ILE A 270 9.35 -11.09 -8.64
CA ILE A 270 10.61 -10.94 -7.90
C ILE A 270 10.83 -12.12 -6.95
N HIS A 271 9.76 -12.64 -6.36
CA HIS A 271 9.77 -13.74 -5.41
C HIS A 271 9.49 -15.11 -6.06
N GLY A 272 9.85 -15.29 -7.33
CA GLY A 272 9.88 -16.59 -8.01
C GLY A 272 8.70 -16.91 -8.91
N GLY A 273 7.71 -16.02 -9.04
CA GLY A 273 6.65 -16.14 -10.04
C GLY A 273 7.16 -15.99 -11.48
N LEU A 274 6.39 -16.41 -12.47
CA LEU A 274 6.82 -16.43 -13.87
C LEU A 274 6.67 -15.07 -14.55
N VAL A 275 5.43 -14.54 -14.62
CA VAL A 275 5.15 -13.25 -15.24
C VAL A 275 4.10 -12.49 -14.45
N SER A 276 4.13 -11.16 -14.49
CA SER A 276 3.07 -10.32 -13.96
C SER A 276 2.74 -9.18 -14.90
N TYR A 277 1.46 -8.83 -14.96
CA TYR A 277 0.98 -7.63 -15.62
C TYR A 277 -0.10 -6.98 -14.78
N GLY A 278 0.18 -5.78 -14.31
CA GLY A 278 -0.72 -5.06 -13.43
C GLY A 278 -0.15 -3.76 -12.92
N VAL A 279 -0.75 -3.21 -11.87
CA VAL A 279 -0.39 -1.91 -11.34
C VAL A 279 0.92 -1.94 -10.54
N ASP A 280 1.65 -0.82 -10.58
CA ASP A 280 2.80 -0.63 -9.70
C ASP A 280 2.33 -0.19 -8.30
N LEU A 281 2.32 -1.14 -7.35
CA LEU A 281 1.94 -0.87 -5.97
C LEU A 281 2.85 0.17 -5.28
N ARG A 282 4.12 0.29 -5.70
CA ARG A 282 5.06 1.30 -5.17
C ARG A 282 4.52 2.70 -5.46
N TRP A 283 3.99 2.91 -6.67
CA TRP A 283 3.35 4.16 -7.04
C TRP A 283 2.10 4.42 -6.20
N CYS A 284 1.24 3.41 -6.02
CA CYS A 284 0.01 3.55 -5.22
C CYS A 284 0.33 4.03 -3.80
N TYR A 285 1.24 3.35 -3.10
CA TYR A 285 1.58 3.72 -1.72
C TYR A 285 2.34 5.05 -1.64
N ARG A 286 3.19 5.37 -2.61
CA ARG A 286 3.88 6.66 -2.67
C ARG A 286 2.88 7.80 -2.92
N ARG A 287 1.87 7.57 -3.75
CA ARG A 287 0.82 8.54 -4.06
C ARG A 287 -0.07 8.86 -2.86
N THR A 288 -0.17 8.01 -1.85
CA THR A 288 -0.89 8.34 -0.61
C THR A 288 -0.33 9.58 0.09
N GLY A 289 0.97 9.87 -0.05
CA GLY A 289 1.60 11.08 0.46
C GLY A 289 0.97 12.36 -0.11
N TYR A 290 0.58 12.36 -1.39
CA TYR A 290 -0.13 13.48 -2.01
C TYR A 290 -1.50 13.73 -1.35
N PHE A 291 -2.29 12.68 -1.12
CA PHE A 291 -3.60 12.83 -0.47
C PHE A 291 -3.46 13.35 0.95
N VAL A 292 -2.46 12.86 1.68
CA VAL A 292 -2.15 13.34 3.04
C VAL A 292 -1.77 14.82 3.00
N ASP A 293 -0.90 15.26 2.07
CA ASP A 293 -0.54 16.67 1.90
C ASP A 293 -1.77 17.54 1.64
N LYS A 294 -2.65 17.13 0.72
CA LYS A 294 -3.89 17.87 0.43
C LYS A 294 -4.78 18.02 1.66
N ILE A 295 -4.95 16.95 2.42
CA ILE A 295 -5.79 16.94 3.63
C ILE A 295 -5.16 17.80 4.73
N LEU A 296 -3.88 17.68 4.99
CA LEU A 296 -3.19 18.51 5.99
C LEU A 296 -3.17 20.00 5.62
N ARG A 297 -3.32 20.34 4.34
CA ARG A 297 -3.54 21.71 3.85
C ARG A 297 -5.01 22.16 3.82
N GLY A 298 -5.92 21.34 4.36
CA GLY A 298 -7.34 21.70 4.54
C GLY A 298 -8.29 21.17 3.47
N ALA A 299 -7.86 20.33 2.53
CA ALA A 299 -8.78 19.69 1.60
C ALA A 299 -9.67 18.68 2.34
N HIS A 300 -10.95 18.64 1.98
CA HIS A 300 -11.87 17.63 2.51
C HIS A 300 -11.70 16.31 1.74
N PRO A 301 -11.55 15.15 2.40
CA PRO A 301 -11.33 13.86 1.72
C PRO A 301 -12.47 13.51 0.75
N GLY A 302 -13.71 13.88 1.07
CA GLY A 302 -14.88 13.66 0.21
C GLY A 302 -14.88 14.43 -1.12
N ASP A 303 -14.03 15.45 -1.25
CA ASP A 303 -13.85 16.23 -2.47
C ASP A 303 -12.63 15.80 -3.29
N LEU A 304 -11.84 14.86 -2.76
CA LEU A 304 -10.67 14.30 -3.45
C LEU A 304 -11.09 13.00 -4.16
N PRO A 305 -11.15 12.99 -5.50
CA PRO A 305 -11.54 11.80 -6.27
C PRO A 305 -10.63 10.60 -5.97
N ILE A 306 -11.18 9.40 -6.11
CA ILE A 306 -10.37 8.17 -6.12
C ILE A 306 -9.46 8.19 -7.36
N GLU A 307 -8.18 7.92 -7.16
CA GLU A 307 -7.23 7.82 -8.27
C GLU A 307 -7.03 6.36 -8.69
N PHE A 308 -6.91 6.16 -10.00
CA PHE A 308 -6.56 4.88 -10.62
C PHE A 308 -5.15 4.98 -11.21
N PRO A 309 -4.27 3.97 -11.03
CA PRO A 309 -2.99 3.94 -11.70
C PRO A 309 -3.16 3.98 -13.23
N SER A 310 -2.47 4.88 -13.89
CA SER A 310 -2.55 5.03 -15.34
C SER A 310 -1.54 4.15 -16.10
N LYS A 311 -0.51 3.64 -15.41
CA LYS A 311 0.53 2.79 -15.99
C LYS A 311 0.44 1.38 -15.41
N LEU A 312 0.41 0.38 -16.31
CA LEU A 312 0.60 -1.02 -15.97
C LEU A 312 2.08 -1.38 -16.12
N TRP A 313 2.51 -2.38 -15.35
CA TRP A 313 3.88 -2.85 -15.27
C TRP A 313 3.95 -4.32 -15.64
N LEU A 314 4.79 -4.62 -16.65
CA LEU A 314 5.06 -5.99 -17.08
C LEU A 314 6.40 -6.45 -16.52
N ALA A 315 6.40 -7.52 -15.71
CA ALA A 315 7.61 -8.14 -15.22
C ALA A 315 7.68 -9.61 -15.65
N VAL A 316 8.87 -10.07 -15.99
CA VAL A 316 9.15 -11.44 -16.45
C VAL A 316 10.34 -12.02 -15.70
N ASN A 317 10.25 -13.27 -15.24
CA ASN A 317 11.33 -13.99 -14.59
C ASN A 317 11.86 -15.11 -15.48
N LEU A 318 13.02 -14.87 -16.10
CA LEU A 318 13.66 -15.85 -16.99
C LEU A 318 14.24 -17.05 -16.25
N LYS A 319 14.62 -16.91 -14.95
CA LYS A 319 15.04 -18.05 -14.13
C LYS A 319 13.89 -19.04 -13.95
N THR A 320 12.70 -18.51 -13.62
CA THR A 320 11.49 -19.33 -13.45
C THR A 320 11.03 -19.91 -14.80
N ALA A 321 11.09 -19.12 -15.88
CA ALA A 321 10.78 -19.61 -17.22
C ALA A 321 11.66 -20.79 -17.61
N LYS A 322 12.97 -20.68 -17.41
CA LYS A 322 13.92 -21.76 -17.68
C LYS A 322 13.65 -22.99 -16.83
N ALA A 323 13.35 -22.81 -15.55
CA ALA A 323 13.08 -23.92 -14.62
C ALA A 323 11.76 -24.66 -14.95
N LEU A 324 10.78 -23.96 -15.52
CA LEU A 324 9.50 -24.52 -15.98
C LEU A 324 9.55 -25.06 -17.41
N ASP A 325 10.65 -24.81 -18.14
CA ASP A 325 10.78 -25.10 -19.59
C ASP A 325 9.73 -24.34 -20.43
N VAL A 326 9.45 -23.08 -20.03
CA VAL A 326 8.52 -22.19 -20.73
C VAL A 326 9.32 -21.22 -21.59
N ALA A 327 9.06 -21.22 -22.89
CA ALA A 327 9.64 -20.26 -23.84
C ALA A 327 8.93 -18.91 -23.71
N ILE A 328 9.67 -17.87 -23.36
CA ILE A 328 9.13 -16.49 -23.32
C ILE A 328 9.34 -15.86 -24.70
N PRO A 329 8.27 -15.40 -25.38
CA PRO A 329 8.38 -14.76 -26.70
C PRO A 329 9.24 -13.50 -26.64
N ALA A 330 10.08 -13.29 -27.66
CA ALA A 330 10.92 -12.09 -27.76
C ALA A 330 10.10 -10.79 -27.75
N ALA A 331 8.91 -10.81 -28.36
CA ALA A 331 7.97 -9.68 -28.33
C ALA A 331 7.48 -9.35 -26.92
N LEU A 332 7.31 -10.36 -26.05
CA LEU A 332 6.94 -10.15 -24.65
C LEU A 332 8.09 -9.54 -23.86
N LEU A 333 9.32 -10.03 -24.07
CA LEU A 333 10.52 -9.46 -23.43
C LEU A 333 10.76 -7.99 -23.84
N ALA A 334 10.53 -7.66 -25.12
CA ALA A 334 10.70 -6.30 -25.62
C ALA A 334 9.70 -5.29 -24.99
N ARG A 335 8.55 -5.76 -24.50
CA ARG A 335 7.54 -4.95 -23.81
C ARG A 335 7.75 -4.93 -22.29
N GLY A 336 8.64 -5.79 -21.77
CA GLY A 336 8.87 -5.91 -20.33
C GLY A 336 9.45 -4.63 -19.72
N ASP A 337 8.78 -4.12 -18.70
CA ASP A 337 9.34 -3.03 -17.87
C ASP A 337 10.45 -3.56 -16.95
N GLU A 338 10.43 -4.87 -16.65
CA GLU A 338 11.44 -5.54 -15.82
C GLU A 338 11.63 -7.00 -16.22
N VAL A 339 12.88 -7.40 -16.40
CA VAL A 339 13.28 -8.79 -16.69
C VAL A 339 14.26 -9.26 -15.63
N ILE A 340 13.95 -10.37 -14.96
CA ILE A 340 14.78 -10.99 -13.91
C ILE A 340 15.55 -12.14 -14.56
N GLU A 341 16.88 -12.02 -14.57
CA GLU A 341 17.83 -12.99 -15.15
C GLU A 341 18.53 -13.83 -14.08
#